data_2aac9fa9e4b14b1804c6d3a87c7af436
#
_entry.id   2aac9fa9e4b14b1804c6d3a87c7af436
#
_cell.length_a   1.000
_cell.length_b   1.000
_cell.length_c   1.000
_cell.angle_alpha   90.00
_cell.angle_beta   90.00
_cell.angle_gamma   90.00
#
_symmetry.space_group_name_H-M   'P 1'
#
loop_
_entity.id
_entity.type
_entity.pdbx_description
1 polymer ?
#
loop_
_entity_poly.entity_id
_entity_poly.type
_entity_poly.pdbx_seq_one_letter_code
_entity_poly.pdbx_strand_id
1 'polypeptide(L)'
;YTVPTADVIALSITHTDTPITVTAAFENSDNDVTWCITKDGGEEKLYINYCTGSLRKAGGQISFKTSGTYRLVASTTDNAGQIHKFSTDIRVYPKPNLTTSLSRRMHLNSQYSASYTIEKWGNQSIEWKLEKEGTPINMDDYGAFDFSNGNITARFFSEGNYELIAYVEDETEKVFRCAVPIEVYNIPPYISGVSVNKTR
;
A
#
# COMPACT_ATOMS: atom_id res chain seq x y z
N TYR A 1 24.52 32.79 27.10
CA TYR A 1 23.46 32.50 26.15
C TYR A 1 23.83 31.24 25.36
N THR A 2 23.02 30.19 25.50
CA THR A 2 23.21 28.93 24.76
C THR A 2 22.18 28.84 23.65
N VAL A 3 22.65 28.63 22.42
CA VAL A 3 21.78 28.44 21.25
C VAL A 3 21.19 27.03 21.32
N PRO A 4 19.88 26.85 21.11
CA PRO A 4 19.27 25.52 20.96
C PRO A 4 19.91 24.73 19.81
N THR A 5 20.14 23.45 20.05
CA THR A 5 20.52 22.49 19.03
C THR A 5 19.50 21.35 19.00
N ALA A 6 19.31 20.71 17.88
CA ALA A 6 18.50 19.51 17.80
C ALA A 6 18.90 18.59 16.64
N ASP A 7 18.77 17.31 16.90
CA ASP A 7 18.76 16.29 15.86
C ASP A 7 17.31 15.84 15.61
N VAL A 8 16.85 15.97 14.37
CA VAL A 8 15.57 15.46 13.91
C VAL A 8 15.82 14.26 13.00
N ILE A 9 15.44 13.08 13.48
CA ILE A 9 15.70 11.81 12.80
C ILE A 9 14.38 11.17 12.40
N ALA A 10 14.29 10.80 11.13
CA ALA A 10 13.20 9.98 10.58
C ALA A 10 13.76 9.08 9.49
N LEU A 11 12.98 8.07 9.06
CA LEU A 11 13.31 7.30 7.87
C LEU A 11 13.32 8.23 6.65
N SER A 12 14.40 8.20 5.87
CA SER A 12 14.52 9.01 4.64
C SER A 12 13.59 8.57 3.52
N ILE A 13 13.10 7.33 3.56
CA ILE A 13 12.20 6.73 2.58
C ILE A 13 11.08 5.98 3.30
N THR A 14 9.84 6.18 2.85
CA THR A 14 8.67 5.46 3.34
C THR A 14 7.58 5.38 2.26
N HIS A 15 6.43 4.77 2.59
CA HIS A 15 5.26 4.68 1.72
C HIS A 15 4.05 5.38 2.35
N THR A 16 3.07 5.74 1.51
CA THR A 16 1.79 6.26 1.98
C THR A 16 1.15 5.28 2.97
N ASP A 17 0.46 5.82 3.96
CA ASP A 17 -0.24 5.07 5.02
C ASP A 17 0.63 4.08 5.83
N THR A 18 1.95 4.22 5.73
CA THR A 18 2.91 3.44 6.53
C THR A 18 3.40 4.30 7.70
N PRO A 19 3.18 3.86 8.95
CA PRO A 19 3.67 4.58 10.12
C PRO A 19 5.20 4.61 10.15
N ILE A 20 5.75 5.79 10.40
CA ILE A 20 7.17 5.99 10.71
C ILE A 20 7.34 6.65 12.07
N THR A 21 8.43 6.34 12.73
CA THR A 21 8.84 7.03 13.96
C THR A 21 9.72 8.21 13.60
N VAL A 22 9.36 9.37 14.13
CA VAL A 22 10.18 10.58 14.12
C VAL A 22 10.71 10.77 15.54
N THR A 23 11.99 11.00 15.68
CA THR A 23 12.61 11.35 16.96
C THR A 23 13.25 12.73 16.88
N ALA A 24 13.17 13.49 17.97
CA ALA A 24 13.84 14.77 18.07
C ALA A 24 14.45 14.91 19.47
N ALA A 25 15.73 15.20 19.51
CA ALA A 25 16.46 15.52 20.73
C ALA A 25 16.84 17.00 20.69
N PHE A 26 16.26 17.79 21.59
CA PHE A 26 16.57 19.22 21.74
C PHE A 26 17.46 19.44 22.94
N GLU A 27 18.54 20.16 22.74
CA GLU A 27 19.41 20.64 23.79
C GLU A 27 19.25 22.16 23.97
N ASN A 28 19.39 22.64 25.18
CA ASN A 28 19.30 24.06 25.51
C ASN A 28 17.96 24.75 25.14
N SER A 29 16.86 23.98 25.09
CA SER A 29 15.53 24.52 24.85
C SER A 29 14.50 23.80 25.74
N ASP A 30 13.88 24.57 26.65
CA ASP A 30 12.73 24.10 27.46
C ASP A 30 11.39 24.45 26.82
N ASN A 31 11.39 25.22 25.73
CA ASN A 31 10.20 25.71 25.07
C ASN A 31 9.52 24.63 24.22
N ASP A 32 8.25 24.87 23.91
CA ASP A 32 7.47 24.03 23.04
C ASP A 32 8.03 23.95 21.62
N VAL A 33 7.77 22.84 20.95
CA VAL A 33 8.18 22.57 19.58
C VAL A 33 6.97 22.57 18.69
N THR A 34 7.03 23.37 17.63
CA THR A 34 6.05 23.35 16.54
C THR A 34 6.57 22.52 15.38
N TRP A 35 5.74 21.59 14.90
CA TRP A 35 6.05 20.74 13.76
C TRP A 35 5.34 21.22 12.51
N CYS A 36 6.13 21.56 11.51
CA CYS A 36 5.69 21.95 10.18
C CYS A 36 6.26 21.01 9.11
N ILE A 37 5.73 21.12 7.92
CA ILE A 37 6.14 20.30 6.78
C ILE A 37 6.00 21.09 5.48
N THR A 38 6.96 20.92 4.58
CA THR A 38 6.80 21.30 3.16
C THR A 38 6.67 20.06 2.31
N LYS A 39 5.89 20.12 1.24
CA LYS A 39 5.76 19.07 0.23
C LYS A 39 6.25 19.60 -1.10
N ASP A 40 7.16 18.86 -1.77
CA ASP A 40 7.68 19.13 -3.11
C ASP A 40 8.21 20.56 -3.28
N GLY A 41 8.82 21.12 -2.21
CA GLY A 41 9.36 22.48 -2.17
C GLY A 41 8.30 23.59 -2.06
N GLY A 42 7.04 23.23 -1.81
CA GLY A 42 5.94 24.17 -1.64
C GLY A 42 5.95 24.92 -0.29
N GLU A 43 4.80 25.48 0.06
CA GLU A 43 4.61 26.26 1.28
C GLU A 43 4.72 25.40 2.55
N GLU A 44 5.34 25.94 3.61
CA GLU A 44 5.43 25.31 4.94
C GLU A 44 4.05 25.35 5.60
N LYS A 45 3.53 24.17 6.01
CA LYS A 45 2.23 23.99 6.67
C LYS A 45 2.38 23.13 7.92
N LEU A 46 1.38 23.14 8.80
CA LEU A 46 1.36 22.21 9.94
C LEU A 46 1.37 20.76 9.41
N TYR A 47 2.13 19.87 10.07
CA TYR A 47 2.31 18.47 9.61
C TYR A 47 0.98 17.72 9.44
N ILE A 48 -0.05 18.03 10.23
CA ILE A 48 -1.38 17.41 10.16
C ILE A 48 -2.08 17.58 8.82
N ASN A 49 -1.68 18.56 8.00
CA ASN A 49 -2.24 18.74 6.65
C ASN A 49 -1.88 17.58 5.71
N TYR A 50 -0.70 16.98 5.90
CA TYR A 50 -0.19 15.92 5.04
C TYR A 50 -0.06 14.57 5.72
N CYS A 51 -0.11 14.54 7.06
CA CYS A 51 0.10 13.35 7.87
C CYS A 51 -1.09 13.06 8.78
N THR A 52 -1.20 11.79 9.18
CA THR A 52 -1.96 11.34 10.35
C THR A 52 -0.99 11.00 11.48
N GLY A 53 -1.49 10.86 12.71
CA GLY A 53 -0.65 10.59 13.88
C GLY A 53 -0.34 11.83 14.71
N SER A 54 0.62 11.75 15.61
CA SER A 54 0.94 12.85 16.52
C SER A 54 2.44 13.02 16.70
N LEU A 55 2.90 14.28 16.66
CA LEU A 55 4.26 14.70 17.02
C LEU A 55 4.22 15.58 18.26
N ARG A 56 5.12 15.30 19.18
CA ARG A 56 5.38 16.05 20.42
C ARG A 56 6.81 16.59 20.39
N LYS A 57 7.28 17.22 21.48
CA LYS A 57 8.64 17.76 21.58
C LYS A 57 9.70 16.69 21.23
N ALA A 58 9.59 15.49 21.76
CA ALA A 58 10.53 14.38 21.49
C ALA A 58 10.27 13.61 20.20
N GLY A 59 9.30 14.06 19.35
CA GLY A 59 8.88 13.34 18.17
C GLY A 59 7.58 12.54 18.37
N GLY A 60 7.40 11.45 17.63
CA GLY A 60 6.22 10.60 17.67
C GLY A 60 6.08 9.71 16.44
N GLN A 61 4.87 9.23 16.19
CA GLN A 61 4.56 8.43 15.00
C GLN A 61 3.63 9.20 14.06
N ILE A 62 3.97 9.19 12.78
CA ILE A 62 3.16 9.77 11.71
C ILE A 62 3.10 8.84 10.49
N SER A 63 2.02 9.00 9.70
CA SER A 63 1.88 8.37 8.38
C SER A 63 1.50 9.42 7.35
N PHE A 64 2.11 9.38 6.17
CA PHE A 64 1.83 10.33 5.09
C PHE A 64 0.61 9.91 4.29
N LYS A 65 -0.28 10.85 3.98
CA LYS A 65 -1.51 10.64 3.20
C LYS A 65 -1.27 10.54 1.69
N THR A 66 -0.23 11.18 1.19
CA THR A 66 0.08 11.24 -0.25
C THR A 66 1.58 11.08 -0.48
N SER A 67 1.94 10.59 -1.66
CA SER A 67 3.34 10.51 -2.10
C SER A 67 3.92 11.89 -2.40
N GLY A 68 5.24 12.00 -2.39
CA GLY A 68 5.98 13.23 -2.66
C GLY A 68 7.29 13.31 -1.88
N THR A 69 8.01 14.41 -2.07
CA THR A 69 9.21 14.73 -1.28
C THR A 69 8.82 15.71 -0.17
N TYR A 70 9.07 15.34 1.06
CA TYR A 70 8.70 16.12 2.23
C TYR A 70 9.94 16.57 2.99
N ARG A 71 9.88 17.80 3.49
CA ARG A 71 10.81 18.28 4.51
C ARG A 71 10.04 18.51 5.80
N LEU A 72 10.30 17.70 6.83
CA LEU A 72 9.74 17.85 8.16
C LEU A 72 10.61 18.82 8.96
N VAL A 73 9.97 19.83 9.54
CA VAL A 73 10.64 20.93 10.25
C VAL A 73 10.13 20.99 11.70
N ALA A 74 11.06 20.90 12.64
CA ALA A 74 10.80 21.18 14.05
C ALA A 74 11.30 22.60 14.37
N SER A 75 10.44 23.43 14.93
CA SER A 75 10.77 24.81 15.30
C SER A 75 10.60 25.00 16.80
N THR A 76 11.59 25.63 17.44
CA THR A 76 11.51 26.06 18.85
C THR A 76 11.99 27.49 18.98
N THR A 77 11.54 28.17 20.03
CA THR A 77 11.95 29.55 20.32
C THR A 77 12.89 29.53 21.52
N ASP A 78 13.98 30.26 21.45
CA ASP A 78 14.89 30.41 22.59
C ASP A 78 14.39 31.47 23.60
N ASN A 79 15.13 31.61 24.70
CA ASN A 79 14.81 32.58 25.76
C ASN A 79 14.97 34.05 25.33
N ALA A 80 15.58 34.30 24.18
CA ALA A 80 15.69 35.65 23.58
C ALA A 80 14.57 35.90 22.55
N GLY A 81 13.65 34.94 22.33
CA GLY A 81 12.57 35.08 21.39
C GLY A 81 12.97 34.74 19.92
N GLN A 82 14.16 34.19 19.71
CA GLN A 82 14.61 33.79 18.37
C GLN A 82 14.09 32.37 18.02
N ILE A 83 13.64 32.20 16.78
CA ILE A 83 13.15 30.91 16.28
C ILE A 83 14.31 30.15 15.66
N HIS A 84 14.46 28.90 16.11
CA HIS A 84 15.42 27.94 15.57
C HIS A 84 14.68 26.81 14.87
N LYS A 85 15.11 26.45 13.66
CA LYS A 85 14.50 25.41 12.82
C LYS A 85 15.46 24.28 12.54
N PHE A 86 15.00 23.05 12.70
CA PHE A 86 15.72 21.81 12.43
C PHE A 86 14.90 20.95 11.49
N SER A 87 15.50 20.29 10.52
CA SER A 87 14.71 19.58 9.51
C SER A 87 15.34 18.26 9.09
N THR A 88 14.48 17.36 8.62
CA THR A 88 14.85 16.12 7.93
C THR A 88 14.02 15.96 6.66
N ASP A 89 14.63 15.41 5.63
CA ASP A 89 13.95 15.16 4.35
C ASP A 89 13.46 13.70 4.29
N ILE A 90 12.24 13.51 3.79
CA ILE A 90 11.56 12.22 3.71
C ILE A 90 10.97 12.06 2.32
N ARG A 91 11.32 11.01 1.61
CA ARG A 91 10.69 10.64 0.36
C ARG A 91 9.58 9.61 0.60
N VAL A 92 8.39 9.93 0.14
CA VAL A 92 7.19 9.11 0.33
C VAL A 92 6.72 8.58 -1.02
N TYR A 93 6.66 7.27 -1.15
CA TYR A 93 6.17 6.59 -2.34
C TYR A 93 4.73 6.13 -2.19
N PRO A 94 3.96 5.97 -3.28
CA PRO A 94 2.66 5.34 -3.19
C PRO A 94 2.84 3.88 -2.74
N LYS A 95 1.96 3.41 -1.86
CA LYS A 95 1.89 2.00 -1.51
C LYS A 95 1.37 1.23 -2.74
N PRO A 96 2.03 0.14 -3.15
CA PRO A 96 1.57 -0.67 -4.27
C PRO A 96 0.11 -1.10 -4.11
N ASN A 97 -0.68 -0.91 -5.16
CA ASN A 97 -2.08 -1.29 -5.22
C ASN A 97 -2.38 -2.03 -6.52
N LEU A 98 -3.03 -3.19 -6.41
CA LEU A 98 -3.46 -4.00 -7.54
C LEU A 98 -4.89 -3.63 -7.91
N THR A 99 -5.07 -3.16 -9.13
CA THR A 99 -6.38 -2.93 -9.75
C THR A 99 -6.57 -3.91 -10.89
N THR A 100 -7.70 -4.62 -10.91
CA THR A 100 -8.04 -5.55 -11.98
C THR A 100 -9.55 -5.59 -12.21
N SER A 101 -9.93 -5.86 -13.45
CA SER A 101 -11.32 -6.17 -13.85
C SER A 101 -11.64 -7.67 -13.76
N LEU A 102 -10.75 -8.48 -13.19
CA LEU A 102 -10.98 -9.92 -13.03
C LEU A 102 -12.25 -10.17 -12.21
N SER A 103 -13.11 -11.05 -12.71
CA SER A 103 -14.34 -11.40 -12.01
C SER A 103 -14.03 -12.01 -10.64
N ARG A 104 -14.72 -11.55 -9.61
CA ARG A 104 -14.65 -12.13 -8.27
C ARG A 104 -15.49 -13.38 -8.09
N ARG A 105 -16.31 -13.70 -9.09
CA ARG A 105 -17.10 -14.94 -9.15
C ARG A 105 -16.85 -15.62 -10.47
N MET A 106 -16.41 -16.86 -10.43
CA MET A 106 -16.03 -17.64 -11.61
C MET A 106 -16.68 -18.99 -11.62
N HIS A 107 -17.10 -19.44 -12.82
CA HIS A 107 -17.54 -20.83 -12.99
C HIS A 107 -16.34 -21.76 -13.03
N LEU A 108 -16.50 -22.91 -12.38
CA LEU A 108 -15.56 -24.02 -12.46
C LEU A 108 -15.24 -24.37 -13.92
N ASN A 109 -13.98 -24.62 -14.24
CA ASN A 109 -13.46 -24.97 -15.56
C ASN A 109 -13.68 -23.92 -16.68
N SER A 110 -14.24 -22.76 -16.38
CA SER A 110 -14.34 -21.66 -17.34
C SER A 110 -13.09 -20.77 -17.30
N GLN A 111 -12.68 -20.31 -18.47
CA GLN A 111 -11.54 -19.39 -18.57
C GLN A 111 -12.03 -17.94 -18.45
N TYR A 112 -11.34 -17.17 -17.65
CA TYR A 112 -11.55 -15.74 -17.47
C TYR A 112 -10.26 -14.99 -17.80
N SER A 113 -10.40 -13.86 -18.49
CA SER A 113 -9.27 -12.99 -18.80
C SER A 113 -9.62 -11.56 -18.44
N ALA A 114 -8.67 -10.85 -17.85
CA ALA A 114 -8.82 -9.46 -17.45
C ALA A 114 -7.46 -8.76 -17.49
N SER A 115 -7.47 -7.46 -17.69
CA SER A 115 -6.30 -6.63 -17.49
C SER A 115 -6.03 -6.42 -15.99
N TYR A 116 -4.78 -6.16 -15.64
CA TYR A 116 -4.42 -5.65 -14.34
C TYR A 116 -3.42 -4.51 -14.43
N THR A 117 -3.44 -3.66 -13.46
CA THR A 117 -2.41 -2.65 -13.22
C THR A 117 -1.97 -2.72 -11.77
N ILE A 118 -0.68 -2.61 -11.54
CA ILE A 118 -0.13 -2.42 -10.20
C ILE A 118 0.47 -1.02 -10.16
N GLU A 119 -0.13 -0.16 -9.33
CA GLU A 119 0.47 1.13 -9.03
C GLU A 119 1.74 0.86 -8.21
N LYS A 120 2.86 1.12 -8.83
CA LYS A 120 4.17 0.79 -8.29
C LYS A 120 5.17 1.89 -8.62
N TRP A 121 6.28 1.89 -7.91
CA TRP A 121 7.40 2.78 -8.14
C TRP A 121 8.63 1.97 -8.59
N GLY A 122 9.25 2.40 -9.68
CA GLY A 122 10.46 1.78 -10.23
C GLY A 122 10.24 0.41 -10.91
N ASN A 123 11.36 -0.26 -11.18
CA ASN A 123 11.35 -1.65 -11.69
C ASN A 123 11.18 -2.61 -10.53
N GLN A 124 10.05 -3.27 -10.48
CA GLN A 124 9.69 -4.15 -9.37
C GLN A 124 9.44 -5.55 -9.86
N SER A 125 9.80 -6.52 -9.03
CA SER A 125 9.39 -7.91 -9.22
C SER A 125 7.96 -8.12 -8.72
N ILE A 126 7.23 -8.97 -9.41
CA ILE A 126 5.89 -9.40 -8.99
C ILE A 126 5.90 -10.92 -8.95
N GLU A 127 5.65 -11.47 -7.77
CA GLU A 127 5.44 -12.90 -7.58
C GLU A 127 3.96 -13.17 -7.35
N TRP A 128 3.36 -14.02 -8.18
CA TRP A 128 1.96 -14.42 -8.03
C TRP A 128 1.85 -15.69 -7.21
N LYS A 129 0.90 -15.69 -6.26
CA LYS A 129 0.56 -16.85 -5.43
C LYS A 129 -0.95 -17.02 -5.33
N LEU A 130 -1.36 -18.21 -4.94
CA LEU A 130 -2.75 -18.56 -4.70
C LEU A 130 -2.92 -19.08 -3.27
N GLU A 131 -3.94 -18.59 -2.59
CA GLU A 131 -4.39 -19.13 -1.32
C GLU A 131 -5.82 -19.68 -1.48
N LYS A 132 -6.11 -20.78 -0.80
CA LYS A 132 -7.46 -21.31 -0.66
C LYS A 132 -7.84 -21.33 0.81
N GLU A 133 -8.92 -20.63 1.15
CA GLU A 133 -9.41 -20.50 2.54
C GLU A 133 -8.29 -20.04 3.50
N GLY A 134 -7.44 -19.10 3.06
CA GLY A 134 -6.32 -18.56 3.83
C GLY A 134 -5.06 -19.44 3.91
N THR A 135 -5.04 -20.57 3.19
CA THR A 135 -3.87 -21.47 3.14
C THR A 135 -3.17 -21.35 1.79
N PRO A 136 -1.85 -21.06 1.76
CA PRO A 136 -1.08 -21.07 0.52
C PRO A 136 -1.13 -22.44 -0.17
N ILE A 137 -1.36 -22.45 -1.48
CA ILE A 137 -1.45 -23.65 -2.30
C ILE A 137 -0.60 -23.51 -3.56
N ASN A 138 -0.23 -24.63 -4.16
CA ASN A 138 0.41 -24.65 -5.47
C ASN A 138 -0.63 -24.32 -6.55
N MET A 139 -0.40 -23.28 -7.36
CA MET A 139 -1.33 -22.81 -8.37
C MET A 139 -1.63 -23.89 -9.41
N ASP A 140 -0.64 -24.66 -9.86
CA ASP A 140 -0.76 -25.65 -10.93
C ASP A 140 -1.69 -26.81 -10.55
N ASP A 141 -1.85 -27.11 -9.27
CA ASP A 141 -2.76 -28.15 -8.78
C ASP A 141 -4.23 -27.70 -8.80
N TYR A 142 -4.48 -26.40 -8.81
CA TYR A 142 -5.83 -25.82 -8.67
C TYR A 142 -6.32 -25.07 -9.88
N GLY A 143 -5.48 -24.84 -10.87
CA GLY A 143 -5.90 -24.09 -12.05
C GLY A 143 -4.82 -23.96 -13.13
N ALA A 144 -5.17 -23.23 -14.19
CA ALA A 144 -4.25 -22.75 -15.20
C ALA A 144 -4.25 -21.22 -15.17
N PHE A 145 -3.08 -20.63 -15.02
CA PHE A 145 -2.91 -19.18 -14.83
C PHE A 145 -1.84 -18.65 -15.77
N ASP A 146 -2.08 -17.47 -16.33
CA ASP A 146 -1.09 -16.71 -17.08
C ASP A 146 -1.17 -15.23 -16.66
N PHE A 147 -0.01 -14.62 -16.42
CA PHE A 147 0.13 -13.24 -15.94
C PHE A 147 0.98 -12.40 -16.91
N SER A 148 0.88 -12.67 -18.19
CA SER A 148 1.68 -12.02 -19.21
C SER A 148 1.07 -10.68 -19.66
N ASN A 149 1.97 -9.73 -20.02
CA ASN A 149 1.61 -8.47 -20.67
C ASN A 149 0.52 -7.62 -19.98
N GLY A 150 0.49 -7.62 -18.64
CA GLY A 150 -0.51 -6.86 -17.88
C GLY A 150 -1.92 -7.49 -17.92
N ASN A 151 -2.02 -8.77 -18.29
CA ASN A 151 -3.26 -9.53 -18.27
C ASN A 151 -3.16 -10.71 -17.30
N ILE A 152 -4.30 -11.02 -16.68
CA ILE A 152 -4.51 -12.24 -15.92
C ILE A 152 -5.44 -13.12 -16.74
N THR A 153 -5.00 -14.33 -17.04
CA THR A 153 -5.90 -15.39 -17.51
C THR A 153 -5.95 -16.47 -16.43
N ALA A 154 -7.16 -16.82 -15.99
CA ALA A 154 -7.36 -17.77 -14.91
C ALA A 154 -8.45 -18.79 -15.26
N ARG A 155 -8.20 -20.06 -14.96
CA ARG A 155 -9.14 -21.16 -15.06
C ARG A 155 -8.96 -22.08 -13.87
N PHE A 156 -9.97 -22.20 -13.00
CA PHE A 156 -9.91 -23.02 -11.79
C PHE A 156 -10.46 -24.43 -12.04
N PHE A 157 -9.84 -25.43 -11.41
CA PHE A 157 -10.20 -26.84 -11.53
C PHE A 157 -10.95 -27.38 -10.31
N SER A 158 -11.09 -26.60 -9.23
CA SER A 158 -11.89 -26.96 -8.07
C SER A 158 -12.65 -25.76 -7.51
N GLU A 159 -13.78 -26.04 -6.88
CA GLU A 159 -14.60 -25.03 -6.21
C GLU A 159 -13.93 -24.53 -4.93
N GLY A 160 -14.34 -23.35 -4.48
CA GLY A 160 -13.92 -22.79 -3.20
C GLY A 160 -13.69 -21.28 -3.23
N ASN A 161 -13.28 -20.77 -2.11
CA ASN A 161 -12.87 -19.38 -1.94
C ASN A 161 -11.35 -19.27 -2.03
N TYR A 162 -10.92 -18.48 -2.98
CA TYR A 162 -9.51 -18.27 -3.29
C TYR A 162 -9.12 -16.80 -3.10
N GLU A 163 -7.86 -16.57 -2.81
CA GLU A 163 -7.23 -15.26 -2.98
C GLU A 163 -6.08 -15.38 -3.98
N LEU A 164 -6.19 -14.67 -5.10
CA LEU A 164 -5.08 -14.48 -6.02
C LEU A 164 -4.23 -13.32 -5.52
N ILE A 165 -2.96 -13.57 -5.24
CA ILE A 165 -2.08 -12.63 -4.54
C ILE A 165 -0.91 -12.26 -5.42
N ALA A 166 -0.70 -10.94 -5.59
CA ALA A 166 0.53 -10.38 -6.11
C ALA A 166 1.40 -9.92 -4.93
N TYR A 167 2.56 -10.53 -4.76
CA TYR A 167 3.63 -9.99 -3.91
C TYR A 167 4.49 -9.07 -4.75
N VAL A 168 4.46 -7.79 -4.40
CA VAL A 168 5.20 -6.74 -5.11
C VAL A 168 6.36 -6.29 -4.25
N GLU A 169 7.57 -6.60 -4.69
CA GLU A 169 8.79 -6.11 -4.06
C GLU A 169 9.18 -4.79 -4.71
N ASP A 170 9.42 -3.76 -3.91
CA ASP A 170 9.82 -2.45 -4.38
C ASP A 170 11.35 -2.21 -4.32
N GLU A 171 11.81 -1.07 -4.80
CA GLU A 171 13.23 -0.72 -4.80
C GLU A 171 13.84 -0.55 -3.39
N THR A 172 13.02 -0.55 -2.34
CA THR A 172 13.46 -0.54 -0.94
C THR A 172 13.55 -1.93 -0.33
N GLU A 173 13.43 -3.00 -1.16
CA GLU A 173 13.38 -4.41 -0.76
C GLU A 173 12.18 -4.74 0.16
N LYS A 174 11.16 -3.89 0.13
CA LYS A 174 9.93 -4.10 0.89
C LYS A 174 8.91 -4.82 0.05
N VAL A 175 8.34 -5.88 0.60
CA VAL A 175 7.32 -6.70 -0.06
C VAL A 175 5.92 -6.29 0.39
N PHE A 176 5.05 -6.03 -0.59
CA PHE A 176 3.64 -5.69 -0.39
C PHE A 176 2.74 -6.80 -0.91
N ARG A 177 1.73 -7.17 -0.13
CA ARG A 177 0.70 -8.15 -0.50
C ARG A 177 -0.50 -7.42 -1.08
N CYS A 178 -0.83 -7.71 -2.33
CA CYS A 178 -2.02 -7.23 -3.02
C CYS A 178 -2.89 -8.43 -3.39
N ALA A 179 -4.10 -8.54 -2.85
CA ALA A 179 -4.95 -9.72 -3.00
C ALA A 179 -6.27 -9.43 -3.73
N VAL A 180 -6.69 -10.37 -4.55
CA VAL A 180 -8.00 -10.37 -5.24
C VAL A 180 -8.78 -11.59 -4.76
N PRO A 181 -9.87 -11.44 -4.00
CA PRO A 181 -10.71 -12.55 -3.60
C PRO A 181 -11.52 -13.07 -4.77
N ILE A 182 -11.61 -14.39 -4.92
CA ILE A 182 -12.31 -15.10 -6.00
C ILE A 182 -13.13 -16.24 -5.41
N GLU A 183 -14.42 -16.26 -5.68
CA GLU A 183 -15.33 -17.37 -5.42
C GLU A 183 -15.45 -18.23 -6.67
N VAL A 184 -15.05 -19.49 -6.62
CA VAL A 184 -15.23 -20.46 -7.71
C VAL A 184 -16.38 -21.39 -7.37
N TYR A 185 -17.36 -21.45 -8.23
CA TYR A 185 -18.59 -22.22 -8.02
C TYR A 185 -18.95 -23.04 -9.27
N ASN A 186 -19.65 -24.13 -9.02
CA ASN A 186 -20.23 -24.97 -10.06
C ASN A 186 -21.75 -24.79 -10.07
N ILE A 187 -22.31 -24.47 -11.23
CA ILE A 187 -23.75 -24.55 -11.40
C ILE A 187 -24.02 -25.91 -12.06
N PRO A 188 -24.69 -26.83 -11.38
CA PRO A 188 -25.08 -28.07 -12.02
C PRO A 188 -25.93 -27.76 -13.25
N PRO A 189 -25.71 -28.48 -14.36
CA PRO A 189 -26.54 -28.30 -15.55
C PRO A 189 -28.02 -28.55 -15.19
N TYR A 190 -28.85 -27.55 -15.48
CA TYR A 190 -30.26 -27.73 -15.29
C TYR A 190 -30.94 -27.73 -16.68
N ILE A 191 -31.93 -28.64 -16.86
CA ILE A 191 -32.71 -28.74 -18.10
C ILE A 191 -33.86 -27.75 -17.98
N SER A 192 -33.83 -26.67 -18.78
CA SER A 192 -34.82 -25.60 -18.74
C SER A 192 -36.12 -25.89 -19.54
N GLY A 193 -36.23 -27.04 -20.14
CA GLY A 193 -37.45 -27.48 -20.85
C GLY A 193 -37.26 -28.80 -21.56
N VAL A 194 -38.14 -29.72 -21.31
CA VAL A 194 -38.29 -30.95 -22.11
C VAL A 194 -39.61 -30.83 -22.90
N SER A 195 -39.54 -30.70 -24.23
CA SER A 195 -40.69 -30.81 -25.09
C SER A 195 -40.85 -32.27 -25.55
N VAL A 196 -41.91 -32.91 -25.17
CA VAL A 196 -42.24 -34.25 -25.66
C VAL A 196 -43.16 -34.11 -26.88
N ASN A 197 -42.63 -34.37 -28.08
CA ASN A 197 -43.48 -34.54 -29.25
C ASN A 197 -44.28 -35.83 -29.10
N LYS A 198 -45.58 -35.70 -28.83
CA LYS A 198 -46.51 -36.81 -28.97
C LYS A 198 -46.66 -37.08 -30.47
N THR A 199 -46.00 -38.12 -30.96
CA THR A 199 -46.39 -38.74 -32.24
C THR A 199 -47.67 -39.48 -32.02
N ARG A 200 -48.73 -39.11 -32.79
CA ARG A 200 -49.96 -39.87 -32.90
C ARG A 200 -49.74 -41.04 -33.83
#